data_3c364c9f57dd68f45123de1644efada2
#
_entry.id   3c364c9f57dd68f45123de1644efada2
#
_cell.length_a   1.000
_cell.length_b   1.000
_cell.length_c   1.000
_cell.angle_alpha   90.00
_cell.angle_beta   90.00
_cell.angle_gamma   90.00
#
_symmetry.space_group_name_H-M   'P 1'
#
loop_
_entity.id
_entity.type
_entity.pdbx_description
1 polymer ?
#
loop_
_entity_poly.entity_id
_entity_poly.type
_entity_poly.pdbx_seq_one_letter_code
_entity_poly.pdbx_strand_id
1 'polypeptide(L)'
;MQITNSLHTAILVTDLQRSEHFYGTVLGLAKIDRSLKYPGAWYQVGNYQIHLIVAPSSPTDNQNEKWGRNPHVAFAVADLEIAKQELLNHNYPIQASASGRPAVFTQDPDGNIIELSQQ
;
A
#
# COMPACT_ATOMS: atom_id res chain seq x y z
N MET A 1 -15.69 -14.63 21.33
CA MET A 1 -15.77 -13.99 20.00
C MET A 1 -15.11 -14.91 18.99
N GLN A 2 -15.66 -15.01 17.79
CA GLN A 2 -15.05 -15.82 16.72
C GLN A 2 -14.89 -14.94 15.47
N ILE A 3 -13.65 -14.56 15.16
CA ILE A 3 -13.34 -13.81 13.95
C ILE A 3 -13.28 -14.82 12.80
N THR A 4 -14.03 -14.56 11.72
CA THR A 4 -14.18 -15.52 10.62
C THR A 4 -13.40 -15.11 9.36
N ASN A 5 -13.06 -13.82 9.19
CA ASN A 5 -12.35 -13.36 7.99
C ASN A 5 -11.77 -11.97 8.20
N SER A 6 -10.86 -11.61 7.31
CA SER A 6 -10.34 -10.23 7.19
C SER A 6 -11.04 -9.55 6.03
N LEU A 7 -11.47 -8.29 6.18
CA LEU A 7 -12.27 -7.59 5.18
C LEU A 7 -11.49 -6.53 4.43
N HIS A 8 -10.89 -5.58 5.16
CA HIS A 8 -10.17 -4.47 4.52
C HIS A 8 -9.20 -3.80 5.47
N THR A 9 -8.31 -2.99 4.89
CA THR A 9 -7.47 -2.04 5.60
C THR A 9 -7.80 -0.65 5.09
N ALA A 10 -8.03 0.29 5.99
CA ALA A 10 -8.19 1.70 5.66
C ALA A 10 -6.84 2.41 5.78
N ILE A 11 -6.51 3.23 4.78
CA ILE A 11 -5.26 3.99 4.72
C ILE A 11 -5.62 5.45 4.56
N LEU A 12 -5.09 6.31 5.44
CA LEU A 12 -5.31 7.75 5.35
C LEU A 12 -4.33 8.35 4.35
N VAL A 13 -4.85 9.17 3.45
CA VAL A 13 -4.08 9.86 2.42
C VAL A 13 -4.47 11.34 2.39
N THR A 14 -3.57 12.21 1.96
CA THR A 14 -3.85 13.65 1.92
C THR A 14 -4.20 14.17 0.53
N ASP A 15 -3.79 13.46 -0.52
CA ASP A 15 -4.03 13.83 -1.92
C ASP A 15 -4.54 12.62 -2.68
N LEU A 16 -5.83 12.60 -2.98
CA LEU A 16 -6.46 11.44 -3.60
C LEU A 16 -5.88 11.12 -4.97
N GLN A 17 -5.64 12.14 -5.80
CA GLN A 17 -5.13 11.93 -7.16
C GLN A 17 -3.74 11.27 -7.14
N ARG A 18 -2.85 11.74 -6.30
CA ARG A 18 -1.51 11.15 -6.15
C ARG A 18 -1.58 9.73 -5.59
N SER A 19 -2.48 9.52 -4.64
CA SER A 19 -2.65 8.20 -4.01
C SER A 19 -3.29 7.20 -4.98
N GLU A 20 -4.27 7.62 -5.78
CA GLU A 20 -4.84 6.74 -6.81
C GLU A 20 -3.81 6.39 -7.88
N HIS A 21 -2.90 7.31 -8.22
CA HIS A 21 -1.80 7.01 -9.13
C HIS A 21 -0.89 5.92 -8.52
N PHE A 22 -0.57 6.04 -7.23
CA PHE A 22 0.27 5.05 -6.56
C PHE A 22 -0.43 3.68 -6.49
N TYR A 23 -1.61 3.62 -5.88
CA TYR A 23 -2.29 2.34 -5.65
C TYR A 23 -2.88 1.75 -6.94
N GLY A 24 -3.46 2.57 -7.78
CA GLY A 24 -4.13 2.10 -8.99
C GLY A 24 -3.20 1.90 -10.18
N THR A 25 -2.24 2.80 -10.40
CA THR A 25 -1.35 2.74 -11.57
C THR A 25 -0.03 2.06 -11.25
N VAL A 26 0.68 2.50 -10.21
CA VAL A 26 2.01 1.95 -9.89
C VAL A 26 1.89 0.55 -9.33
N LEU A 27 1.07 0.35 -8.30
CA LEU A 27 0.83 -0.99 -7.74
C LEU A 27 -0.10 -1.83 -8.61
N GLY A 28 -0.94 -1.20 -9.43
CA GLY A 28 -1.83 -1.92 -10.34
C GLY A 28 -3.04 -2.55 -9.67
N LEU A 29 -3.50 -2.02 -8.53
CA LEU A 29 -4.67 -2.56 -7.85
C LEU A 29 -5.95 -2.22 -8.62
N ALA A 30 -6.93 -3.13 -8.56
CA ALA A 30 -8.20 -2.99 -9.27
C ALA A 30 -9.16 -2.08 -8.50
N LYS A 31 -9.44 -0.89 -9.03
CA LYS A 31 -10.36 0.06 -8.38
C LYS A 31 -11.79 -0.46 -8.43
N ILE A 32 -12.47 -0.37 -7.28
CA ILE A 32 -13.88 -0.71 -7.18
C ILE A 32 -14.69 0.53 -7.59
N ASP A 33 -15.58 0.35 -8.57
CA ASP A 33 -16.46 1.42 -9.03
C ASP A 33 -17.67 1.52 -8.10
N ARG A 34 -17.62 2.49 -7.19
CA ARG A 34 -18.75 2.75 -6.28
C ARG A 34 -18.75 4.21 -5.82
N SER A 35 -19.93 4.73 -5.56
CA SER A 35 -20.11 6.03 -4.92
C SER A 35 -19.77 5.95 -3.45
N LEU A 36 -18.88 6.84 -2.99
CA LEU A 36 -18.53 6.97 -1.59
C LEU A 36 -19.12 8.26 -1.01
N LYS A 37 -19.47 8.21 0.27
CA LYS A 37 -20.00 9.38 1.00
C LYS A 37 -18.90 10.33 1.46
N TYR A 38 -17.64 9.98 1.24
CA TYR A 38 -16.47 10.77 1.61
C TYR A 38 -15.44 10.68 0.48
N PRO A 39 -14.52 11.64 0.36
CA PRO A 39 -13.44 11.53 -0.62
C PRO A 39 -12.54 10.34 -0.32
N GLY A 40 -12.40 9.45 -1.29
CA GLY A 40 -11.61 8.25 -1.14
C GLY A 40 -11.71 7.35 -2.36
N ALA A 41 -11.11 6.18 -2.27
CA ALA A 41 -11.13 5.17 -3.32
C ALA A 41 -10.97 3.79 -2.69
N TRP A 42 -11.66 2.81 -3.25
CA TRP A 42 -11.57 1.42 -2.79
C TRP A 42 -10.96 0.57 -3.89
N TYR A 43 -10.13 -0.39 -3.47
CA TYR A 43 -9.46 -1.33 -4.37
C TYR A 43 -9.69 -2.76 -3.90
N GLN A 44 -9.85 -3.68 -4.86
CA GLN A 44 -10.00 -5.10 -4.58
C GLN A 44 -8.66 -5.80 -4.78
N VAL A 45 -8.25 -6.61 -3.80
CA VAL A 45 -7.03 -7.41 -3.84
C VAL A 45 -7.39 -8.83 -3.38
N GLY A 46 -7.61 -9.76 -4.33
CA GLY A 46 -8.12 -11.08 -3.97
C GLY A 46 -9.45 -10.97 -3.22
N ASN A 47 -9.52 -11.54 -2.03
CA ASN A 47 -10.71 -11.45 -1.16
C ASN A 47 -10.62 -10.31 -0.14
N TYR A 48 -9.66 -9.41 -0.30
CA TYR A 48 -9.40 -8.32 0.62
C TYR A 48 -9.55 -6.98 -0.09
N GLN A 49 -9.77 -5.91 0.67
CA GLN A 49 -9.93 -4.57 0.09
C GLN A 49 -8.98 -3.57 0.75
N ILE A 50 -8.57 -2.58 -0.02
CA ILE A 50 -7.86 -1.41 0.48
C ILE A 50 -8.77 -0.21 0.29
N HIS A 51 -9.02 0.52 1.38
CA HIS A 51 -9.86 1.71 1.38
C HIS A 51 -9.00 2.93 1.64
N LEU A 52 -8.85 3.80 0.65
CA LEU A 52 -8.20 5.10 0.84
C LEU A 52 -9.24 6.08 1.36
N ILE A 53 -8.89 6.79 2.42
CA ILE A 53 -9.73 7.83 3.02
C ILE A 53 -8.92 9.12 3.03
N VAL A 54 -9.45 10.18 2.40
CA VAL A 54 -8.76 11.48 2.38
C VAL A 54 -8.94 12.14 3.74
N ALA A 55 -7.82 12.56 4.32
CA ALA A 55 -7.76 13.24 5.61
C ALA A 55 -6.92 14.52 5.47
N PRO A 56 -7.16 15.55 6.31
CA PRO A 56 -6.39 16.80 6.24
C PRO A 56 -4.89 16.61 6.44
N SER A 57 -4.51 15.60 7.22
CA SER A 57 -3.11 15.25 7.44
C SER A 57 -3.01 13.74 7.63
N SER A 58 -1.87 13.17 7.25
CA SER A 58 -1.59 11.77 7.50
C SER A 58 -0.95 11.62 8.89
N PRO A 59 -1.47 10.71 9.74
CA PRO A 59 -0.85 10.46 11.03
C PRO A 59 0.37 9.54 10.92
N THR A 60 0.90 9.33 9.72
CA THR A 60 2.02 8.43 9.50
C THR A 60 3.25 8.92 10.25
N ASP A 61 3.66 8.15 11.24
CA ASP A 61 4.86 8.42 12.03
C ASP A 61 5.73 7.16 11.97
N ASN A 62 6.58 7.10 10.96
CA ASN A 62 7.48 5.98 10.75
C ASN A 62 8.73 6.18 11.57
N GLN A 63 8.69 5.75 12.84
CA GLN A 63 9.77 5.97 13.80
C GLN A 63 10.95 5.03 13.59
N ASN A 64 10.73 3.88 12.96
CA ASN A 64 11.79 2.89 12.80
C ASN A 64 12.43 3.01 11.42
N GLU A 65 13.75 3.12 11.39
CA GLU A 65 14.52 3.19 10.14
C GLU A 65 14.44 1.91 9.32
N LYS A 66 14.13 0.77 9.96
CA LYS A 66 13.77 -0.47 9.28
C LYS A 66 12.28 -0.42 9.01
N TRP A 67 11.90 -0.17 7.77
CA TRP A 67 10.52 0.14 7.40
C TRP A 67 9.53 -0.94 7.80
N GLY A 68 9.94 -2.21 7.71
CA GLY A 68 9.08 -3.33 8.07
C GLY A 68 8.73 -3.42 9.56
N ARG A 69 9.36 -2.61 10.40
CA ARG A 69 9.04 -2.53 11.82
C ARG A 69 8.05 -1.44 12.17
N ASN A 70 7.55 -0.74 11.16
CA ASN A 70 6.46 0.23 11.28
C ASN A 70 5.16 -0.43 10.83
N PRO A 71 3.99 0.13 11.19
CA PRO A 71 2.72 -0.37 10.65
C PRO A 71 2.74 -0.37 9.11
N HIS A 72 2.29 -1.45 8.49
CA HIS A 72 2.31 -1.57 7.04
C HIS A 72 1.32 -2.61 6.56
N VAL A 73 1.05 -2.60 5.26
CA VAL A 73 0.25 -3.62 4.57
C VAL A 73 1.20 -4.40 3.66
N ALA A 74 1.03 -5.72 3.61
CA ALA A 74 1.84 -6.59 2.76
C ALA A 74 1.00 -7.18 1.64
N PHE A 75 1.53 -7.14 0.42
CA PHE A 75 0.95 -7.76 -0.77
C PHE A 75 1.91 -8.79 -1.33
N ALA A 76 1.35 -9.90 -1.83
CA ALA A 76 2.12 -10.86 -2.60
C ALA A 76 2.27 -10.38 -4.05
N VAL A 77 3.46 -10.54 -4.61
CA VAL A 77 3.73 -10.25 -6.02
C VAL A 77 4.30 -11.49 -6.70
N ALA A 78 4.00 -11.64 -7.98
CA ALA A 78 4.49 -12.79 -8.75
C ALA A 78 5.99 -12.66 -9.05
N ASP A 79 6.47 -11.45 -9.34
CA ASP A 79 7.86 -11.19 -9.71
C ASP A 79 8.34 -9.92 -9.02
N LEU A 80 9.22 -10.09 -8.04
CA LEU A 80 9.72 -8.98 -7.22
C LEU A 80 10.60 -8.01 -8.02
N GLU A 81 11.36 -8.51 -8.99
CA GLU A 81 12.23 -7.64 -9.79
C GLU A 81 11.42 -6.69 -10.67
N ILE A 82 10.30 -7.18 -11.24
CA ILE A 82 9.38 -6.33 -11.99
C ILE A 82 8.76 -5.28 -11.06
N ALA A 83 8.34 -5.69 -9.87
CA ALA A 83 7.77 -4.77 -8.90
C ALA A 83 8.76 -3.66 -8.50
N LYS A 84 10.03 -4.02 -8.25
CA LYS A 84 11.08 -3.05 -7.96
C LYS A 84 11.25 -2.04 -9.09
N GLN A 85 11.28 -2.52 -10.35
CA GLN A 85 11.45 -1.65 -11.51
C GLN A 85 10.29 -0.67 -11.65
N GLU A 86 9.06 -1.12 -11.46
CA GLU A 86 7.89 -0.24 -11.49
C GLU A 86 7.99 0.88 -10.45
N LEU A 87 8.39 0.53 -9.23
CA LEU A 87 8.55 1.51 -8.16
C LEU A 87 9.64 2.54 -8.50
N LEU A 88 10.81 2.06 -8.94
CA LEU A 88 11.93 2.93 -9.27
C LEU A 88 11.64 3.81 -10.49
N ASN A 89 10.95 3.27 -11.50
CA ASN A 89 10.58 4.03 -12.70
C ASN A 89 9.62 5.18 -12.37
N HIS A 90 8.85 5.07 -11.29
CA HIS A 90 7.94 6.12 -10.84
C HIS A 90 8.52 6.93 -9.68
N ASN A 91 9.81 6.79 -9.38
CA ASN A 91 10.54 7.51 -8.34
C ASN A 91 10.02 7.25 -6.92
N TYR A 92 9.54 6.04 -6.65
CA TYR A 92 9.20 5.62 -5.29
C TYR A 92 10.38 4.91 -4.66
N PRO A 93 10.67 5.19 -3.37
CA PRO A 93 11.82 4.59 -2.69
C PRO A 93 11.56 3.12 -2.38
N ILE A 94 12.63 2.33 -2.33
CA ILE A 94 12.54 0.94 -1.90
C ILE A 94 13.57 0.65 -0.82
N GLN A 95 13.24 -0.28 0.06
CA GLN A 95 14.15 -0.81 1.07
C GLN A 95 14.00 -2.32 1.10
N ALA A 96 15.10 -3.06 0.96
CA ALA A 96 15.08 -4.51 1.02
C ALA A 96 14.70 -4.98 2.43
N SER A 97 14.07 -6.15 2.51
CA SER A 97 13.76 -6.76 3.81
C SER A 97 15.04 -7.05 4.57
N ALA A 98 15.08 -6.66 5.84
CA ALA A 98 16.23 -6.90 6.71
C ALA A 98 16.42 -8.39 7.05
N SER A 99 15.37 -9.21 6.87
CA SER A 99 15.40 -10.63 7.16
C SER A 99 16.01 -11.48 6.04
N GLY A 100 16.33 -10.87 4.89
CA GLY A 100 16.82 -11.61 3.72
C GLY A 100 15.72 -12.30 2.92
N ARG A 101 14.44 -12.12 3.30
CA ARG A 101 13.32 -12.66 2.52
C ARG A 101 13.22 -11.95 1.17
N PRO A 102 12.62 -12.57 0.15
CA PRO A 102 12.39 -11.92 -1.15
C PRO A 102 11.22 -10.92 -1.03
N ALA A 103 11.47 -9.82 -0.36
CA ALA A 103 10.51 -8.78 -0.08
C ALA A 103 11.20 -7.42 -0.06
N VAL A 104 10.45 -6.39 -0.47
CA VAL A 104 10.87 -4.98 -0.35
C VAL A 104 9.74 -4.17 0.27
N PHE A 105 10.15 -3.06 0.86
CA PHE A 105 9.23 -2.06 1.38
C PHE A 105 9.31 -0.81 0.51
N THR A 106 8.19 -0.16 0.32
CA THR A 106 8.09 1.14 -0.34
C THR A 106 7.21 2.06 0.50
N GLN A 107 7.10 3.31 0.10
CA GLN A 107 6.24 4.29 0.76
C GLN A 107 5.33 4.93 -0.27
N ASP A 108 4.05 5.09 0.07
CA ASP A 108 3.13 5.84 -0.76
C ASP A 108 3.43 7.35 -0.64
N PRO A 109 2.68 8.23 -1.36
CA PRO A 109 2.94 9.68 -1.30
C PRO A 109 2.86 10.30 0.10
N ASP A 110 2.16 9.68 1.02
CA ASP A 110 2.02 10.15 2.41
C ASP A 110 2.96 9.46 3.39
N GLY A 111 3.82 8.55 2.91
CA GLY A 111 4.74 7.81 3.76
C GLY A 111 4.16 6.54 4.37
N ASN A 112 2.95 6.13 3.97
CA ASN A 112 2.42 4.82 4.38
C ASN A 112 3.28 3.72 3.78
N ILE A 113 3.69 2.76 4.62
CA ILE A 113 4.61 1.71 4.20
C ILE A 113 3.83 0.53 3.62
N ILE A 114 4.30 0.06 2.48
CA ILE A 114 3.76 -1.10 1.78
C ILE A 114 4.88 -2.12 1.61
N GLU A 115 4.61 -3.36 1.96
CA GLU A 115 5.52 -4.48 1.71
C GLU A 115 5.08 -5.22 0.46
N LEU A 116 6.03 -5.54 -0.42
CA LEU A 116 5.81 -6.41 -1.56
C LEU A 116 6.67 -7.65 -1.38
N SER A 117 6.04 -8.82 -1.32
CA SER A 117 6.70 -10.08 -1.02
C SER A 117 6.45 -11.07 -2.14
N GLN A 118 7.52 -11.68 -2.67
CA GLN A 118 7.38 -12.69 -3.73
C GLN A 118 6.85 -13.99 -3.15
N GLN A 119 5.81 -14.47 -3.77
CA GLN A 119 5.16 -15.72 -3.40
C GLN A 119 5.17 -16.71 -4.56
#